data_7ecd2b6a173494bbf2e359b92f4b3449
#
_entry.id   7ecd2b6a173494bbf2e359b92f4b3449
#
_cell.length_a   1.000
_cell.length_b   1.000
_cell.length_c   1.000
_cell.angle_alpha   90.00
_cell.angle_beta   90.00
_cell.angle_gamma   90.00
#
_symmetry.space_group_name_H-M   'P 1'
#
loop_
_entity.id
_entity.type
_entity.pdbx_description
1 polymer ?
#
loop_
_entity_poly.entity_id
_entity_poly.type
_entity_poly.pdbx_seq_one_letter_code
_entity_poly.pdbx_strand_id
1 'polypeptide(L)'
;MLDGSDAVSDWPLLNALLNTAGGATWVSLHHGGGVGMGFSQHSGVVIVCDGTDEAAERIARVLHNDPATGVMRHADAGYDIAKDCAAKHNLDLPMINSGANNHSTHGANTQSSSNKGLGGEK
;
A
#
# COMPACT_ATOMS: atom_id res chain seq x y z
N MET A 1 -14.99 -8.24 -7.26
CA MET A 1 -14.37 -6.90 -7.38
C MET A 1 -15.36 -5.86 -6.91
N LEU A 2 -14.94 -4.97 -6.02
CA LEU A 2 -15.87 -4.00 -5.44
C LEU A 2 -16.21 -2.89 -6.43
N ASP A 3 -15.21 -2.15 -6.91
CA ASP A 3 -15.42 -1.08 -7.90
C ASP A 3 -14.77 -1.35 -9.26
N GLY A 4 -14.07 -2.47 -9.41
CA GLY A 4 -13.41 -2.88 -10.64
C GLY A 4 -11.99 -2.37 -10.82
N SER A 5 -11.49 -1.48 -9.98
CA SER A 5 -10.10 -0.99 -10.07
C SER A 5 -9.09 -2.09 -9.77
N ASP A 6 -9.45 -3.08 -8.98
CA ASP A 6 -8.66 -4.28 -8.72
C ASP A 6 -8.52 -5.22 -9.95
N ALA A 7 -9.29 -4.99 -11.01
CA ALA A 7 -9.16 -5.70 -12.29
C ALA A 7 -8.16 -5.05 -13.26
N VAL A 8 -7.60 -3.91 -12.92
CA VAL A 8 -6.62 -3.21 -13.76
C VAL A 8 -5.34 -4.03 -13.85
N SER A 9 -4.84 -4.22 -15.07
CA SER A 9 -3.64 -5.02 -15.37
C SER A 9 -2.37 -4.51 -14.71
N ASP A 10 -2.33 -3.25 -14.33
CA ASP A 10 -1.16 -2.65 -13.68
C ASP A 10 -0.80 -3.37 -12.38
N TRP A 11 -1.80 -3.81 -11.60
CA TRP A 11 -1.59 -4.49 -10.33
C TRP A 11 -0.78 -5.79 -10.44
N PRO A 12 -1.18 -6.77 -11.26
CA PRO A 12 -0.39 -7.98 -11.41
C PRO A 12 0.96 -7.74 -12.08
N LEU A 13 1.09 -6.76 -12.96
CA LEU A 13 2.37 -6.38 -13.55
C LEU A 13 3.32 -5.81 -12.49
N LEU A 14 2.85 -4.86 -11.68
CA LEU A 14 3.63 -4.31 -10.56
C LEU A 14 4.00 -5.39 -9.54
N ASN A 15 3.08 -6.29 -9.24
CA ASN A 15 3.33 -7.41 -8.34
C ASN A 15 4.45 -8.32 -8.87
N ALA A 16 4.43 -8.68 -10.15
CA ALA A 16 5.49 -9.46 -10.78
C ALA A 16 6.84 -8.74 -10.74
N LEU A 17 6.87 -7.45 -11.03
CA LEU A 17 8.09 -6.64 -10.99
C LEU A 17 8.65 -6.52 -9.57
N LEU A 18 7.80 -6.31 -8.57
CA LEU A 18 8.19 -6.25 -7.17
C LEU A 18 8.76 -7.57 -6.67
N ASN A 19 8.13 -8.70 -7.02
CA ASN A 19 8.63 -10.01 -6.67
C ASN A 19 10.00 -10.28 -7.29
N THR A 20 10.19 -9.90 -8.54
CA THR A 20 11.49 -10.01 -9.22
C THR A 20 12.54 -9.13 -8.55
N ALA A 21 12.23 -7.88 -8.27
CA ALA A 21 13.15 -6.96 -7.59
C ALA A 21 13.45 -7.41 -6.15
N GLY A 22 12.51 -8.05 -5.48
CA GLY A 22 12.66 -8.60 -4.14
C GLY A 22 13.58 -9.82 -4.07
N GLY A 23 13.87 -10.44 -5.20
CA GLY A 23 14.78 -11.59 -5.30
C GLY A 23 14.06 -12.94 -5.35
N ALA A 24 12.83 -12.99 -5.83
CA ALA A 24 12.14 -14.25 -6.09
C ALA A 24 12.94 -15.12 -7.07
N THR A 25 12.91 -16.42 -6.86
CA THR A 25 13.61 -17.37 -7.73
C THR A 25 12.91 -17.54 -9.06
N TRP A 26 11.59 -17.48 -9.04
CA TRP A 26 10.75 -17.60 -10.22
C TRP A 26 9.50 -16.74 -10.06
N VAL A 27 9.13 -16.05 -11.13
CA VAL A 27 7.94 -15.21 -11.17
C VAL A 27 7.15 -15.54 -12.42
N SER A 28 5.85 -15.61 -12.31
CA SER A 28 4.95 -15.82 -13.44
C SER A 28 3.86 -14.76 -13.46
N LEU A 29 3.34 -14.54 -14.64
CA LEU A 29 2.15 -13.74 -14.87
C LEU A 29 1.08 -14.64 -15.49
N HIS A 30 -0.07 -14.74 -14.82
CA HIS A 30 -1.15 -15.61 -15.21
C HIS A 30 -2.36 -14.82 -15.66
N HIS A 31 -3.07 -15.42 -16.58
CA HIS A 31 -4.35 -14.93 -17.04
C HIS A 31 -5.29 -16.11 -17.23
N GLY A 32 -5.99 -16.50 -16.21
CA GLY A 32 -6.79 -17.72 -16.22
C GLY A 32 -7.87 -17.73 -15.14
N GLY A 33 -8.42 -18.89 -14.87
CA GLY A 33 -9.44 -19.08 -13.84
C GLY A 33 -10.88 -19.05 -14.34
N GLY A 34 -11.12 -18.96 -15.66
CA GLY A 34 -12.44 -19.12 -16.26
C GLY A 34 -13.42 -17.96 -16.06
N VAL A 35 -12.96 -16.81 -15.57
CA VAL A 35 -13.79 -15.65 -15.27
C VAL A 35 -13.69 -14.54 -16.32
N GLY A 36 -13.20 -14.88 -17.49
CA GLY A 36 -13.05 -13.92 -18.59
C GLY A 36 -11.71 -13.21 -18.62
N MET A 37 -11.43 -12.58 -19.74
CA MET A 37 -10.17 -11.93 -20.01
C MET A 37 -10.00 -10.67 -19.16
N GLY A 38 -8.87 -10.54 -18.47
CA GLY A 38 -8.53 -9.39 -17.61
C GLY A 38 -8.96 -9.55 -16.15
N PHE A 39 -10.01 -10.28 -15.86
CA PHE A 39 -10.56 -10.38 -14.50
C PHE A 39 -9.80 -11.33 -13.58
N SER A 40 -9.06 -12.30 -14.13
CA SER A 40 -8.27 -13.26 -13.36
C SER A 40 -6.77 -13.06 -13.54
N GLN A 41 -6.33 -11.90 -13.98
CA GLN A 41 -4.91 -11.65 -14.14
C GLN A 41 -4.24 -11.49 -12.79
N HIS A 42 -3.19 -12.28 -12.55
CA HIS A 42 -2.44 -12.27 -11.30
C HIS A 42 -0.99 -12.72 -11.52
N SER A 43 -0.14 -12.41 -10.57
CA SER A 43 1.25 -12.83 -10.51
C SER A 43 1.41 -14.05 -9.60
N GLY A 44 2.28 -14.97 -9.99
CA GLY A 44 2.75 -16.07 -9.17
C GLY A 44 4.21 -15.89 -8.80
N VAL A 45 4.61 -16.48 -7.66
CA VAL A 45 5.97 -16.39 -7.15
C VAL A 45 6.43 -17.72 -6.55
N VAL A 46 7.68 -18.06 -6.77
CA VAL A 46 8.37 -19.16 -6.10
C VAL A 46 9.68 -18.64 -5.53
N ILE A 47 9.99 -19.00 -4.30
CA ILE A 47 11.23 -18.66 -3.62
C ILE A 47 11.86 -19.95 -3.10
N VAL A 48 13.12 -20.17 -3.44
CA VAL A 48 13.87 -21.32 -2.93
C VAL A 48 14.45 -20.97 -1.56
N CYS A 49 14.17 -21.85 -0.59
CA CYS A 49 14.78 -21.81 0.74
C CYS A 49 15.86 -22.90 0.80
N ASP A 50 17.10 -22.51 0.67
CA ASP A 50 18.26 -23.42 0.68
C ASP A 50 19.05 -23.39 2.00
N GLY A 51 18.57 -22.65 2.99
CA GLY A 51 19.19 -22.51 4.30
C GLY A 51 20.31 -21.49 4.38
N THR A 52 20.55 -20.73 3.32
CA THR A 52 21.54 -19.64 3.34
C THR A 52 20.93 -18.34 3.87
N ASP A 53 21.77 -17.47 4.45
CA ASP A 53 21.36 -16.14 4.92
C ASP A 53 20.87 -15.28 3.76
N GLU A 54 21.48 -15.39 2.59
CA GLU A 54 21.08 -14.69 1.38
C GLU A 54 19.66 -15.09 0.93
N ALA A 55 19.34 -16.39 0.98
CA ALA A 55 17.97 -16.87 0.70
C ALA A 55 16.97 -16.34 1.74
N ALA A 56 17.35 -16.32 3.03
CA ALA A 56 16.50 -15.79 4.10
C ALA A 56 16.15 -14.32 3.88
N GLU A 57 17.10 -13.48 3.47
CA GLU A 57 16.85 -12.07 3.16
C GLU A 57 15.90 -11.89 1.96
N ARG A 58 16.09 -12.67 0.90
CA ARG A 58 15.20 -12.65 -0.27
C ARG A 58 13.78 -13.09 0.09
N ILE A 59 13.67 -14.16 0.86
CA ILE A 59 12.38 -14.67 1.34
C ILE A 59 11.66 -13.60 2.17
N ALA A 60 12.35 -12.97 3.10
CA ALA A 60 11.77 -11.91 3.94
C ALA A 60 11.21 -10.75 3.09
N ARG A 61 11.96 -10.28 2.10
CA ARG A 61 11.50 -9.20 1.20
C ARG A 61 10.27 -9.60 0.39
N VAL A 62 10.29 -10.76 -0.23
CA VAL A 62 9.21 -11.20 -1.11
C VAL A 62 7.95 -11.54 -0.32
N LEU A 63 8.07 -12.21 0.83
CA LEU A 63 6.92 -12.51 1.70
C LEU A 63 6.32 -11.27 2.35
N HIS A 64 7.02 -10.17 2.40
CA HIS A 64 6.46 -8.88 2.79
C HIS A 64 5.80 -8.18 1.60
N ASN A 65 6.48 -8.05 0.48
CA ASN A 65 6.05 -7.26 -0.66
C ASN A 65 4.87 -7.88 -1.42
N ASP A 66 4.87 -9.20 -1.58
CA ASP A 66 3.83 -9.89 -2.33
C ASP A 66 2.44 -9.73 -1.68
N PRO A 67 2.23 -10.08 -0.40
CA PRO A 67 0.94 -9.84 0.25
C PRO A 67 0.63 -8.35 0.41
N ALA A 68 1.61 -7.47 0.65
CA ALA A 68 1.40 -6.04 0.73
C ALA A 68 0.82 -5.48 -0.58
N THR A 69 1.32 -5.90 -1.73
CA THR A 69 0.78 -5.52 -3.05
C THR A 69 -0.68 -5.95 -3.19
N GLY A 70 -1.04 -7.13 -2.73
CA GLY A 70 -2.43 -7.61 -2.72
C GLY A 70 -3.35 -6.76 -1.85
N VAL A 71 -2.89 -6.38 -0.66
CA VAL A 71 -3.63 -5.47 0.23
C VAL A 71 -3.81 -4.10 -0.43
N MET A 72 -2.77 -3.54 -1.03
CA MET A 72 -2.85 -2.25 -1.73
C MET A 72 -3.86 -2.29 -2.88
N ARG A 73 -3.84 -3.33 -3.70
CA ARG A 73 -4.78 -3.55 -4.81
C ARG A 73 -6.24 -3.54 -4.33
N HIS A 74 -6.54 -4.25 -3.27
CA HIS A 74 -7.89 -4.35 -2.75
C HIS A 74 -8.31 -3.14 -1.91
N ALA A 75 -7.39 -2.47 -1.22
CA ALA A 75 -7.66 -1.20 -0.56
C ALA A 75 -8.02 -0.10 -1.57
N ASP A 76 -7.30 -0.03 -2.69
CA ASP A 76 -7.60 0.88 -3.80
C ASP A 76 -8.98 0.61 -4.40
N ALA A 77 -9.37 -0.66 -4.54
CA ALA A 77 -10.70 -1.06 -4.98
C ALA A 77 -11.83 -0.82 -3.97
N GLY A 78 -11.51 -0.36 -2.78
CA GLY A 78 -12.50 0.09 -1.79
C GLY A 78 -12.88 -0.94 -0.72
N TYR A 79 -12.24 -2.12 -0.66
CA TYR A 79 -12.52 -3.12 0.37
C TYR A 79 -12.09 -2.65 1.76
N ASP A 80 -13.04 -2.56 2.69
CA ASP A 80 -12.79 -2.07 4.05
C ASP A 80 -11.80 -2.97 4.80
N ILE A 81 -11.90 -4.28 4.67
CA ILE A 81 -10.95 -5.22 5.28
C ILE A 81 -9.51 -4.97 4.83
N ALA A 82 -9.31 -4.58 3.57
CA ALA A 82 -7.98 -4.26 3.05
C ALA A 82 -7.47 -2.92 3.58
N LYS A 83 -8.33 -1.92 3.71
CA LYS A 83 -7.99 -0.63 4.33
C LYS A 83 -7.61 -0.78 5.79
N ASP A 84 -8.38 -1.57 6.54
CA ASP A 84 -8.10 -1.88 7.95
C ASP A 84 -6.77 -2.63 8.11
N CYS A 85 -6.52 -3.60 7.22
CA CYS A 85 -5.26 -4.33 7.18
C CYS A 85 -4.08 -3.40 6.89
N ALA A 86 -4.21 -2.52 5.91
CA ALA A 86 -3.18 -1.55 5.57
C ALA A 86 -2.87 -0.61 6.74
N ALA A 87 -3.89 -0.11 7.44
CA ALA A 87 -3.74 0.74 8.62
C ALA A 87 -3.04 -0.02 9.76
N LYS A 88 -3.47 -1.24 10.03
CA LYS A 88 -2.90 -2.09 11.09
C LYS A 88 -1.42 -2.40 10.87
N HIS A 89 -1.01 -2.59 9.62
CA HIS A 89 0.36 -2.94 9.23
C HIS A 89 1.18 -1.75 8.73
N ASN A 90 0.64 -0.53 8.86
CA ASN A 90 1.28 0.71 8.46
C ASN A 90 1.78 0.69 7.00
N LEU A 91 0.94 0.18 6.10
CA LEU A 91 1.25 0.20 4.67
C LEU A 91 1.02 1.60 4.11
N ASP A 92 1.93 2.05 3.27
CA ASP A 92 1.77 3.30 2.56
C ASP A 92 0.79 3.13 1.38
N LEU A 93 -0.32 3.84 1.44
CA LEU A 93 -1.35 3.86 0.40
C LEU A 93 -1.41 5.25 -0.23
N PRO A 94 -0.55 5.57 -1.21
CA PRO A 94 -0.41 6.93 -1.74
C PRO A 94 -1.72 7.52 -2.25
N MET A 95 -2.57 6.70 -2.88
CA MET A 95 -3.85 7.15 -3.44
C MET A 95 -4.86 7.53 -2.35
N ILE A 96 -4.85 6.81 -1.21
CA ILE A 96 -5.74 7.08 -0.07
C ILE A 96 -5.17 8.23 0.78
N ASN A 97 -3.87 8.21 1.05
CA ASN A 97 -3.20 9.17 1.91
C ASN A 97 -3.16 10.59 1.30
N SER A 98 -3.09 10.70 -0.02
CA SER A 98 -3.13 12.00 -0.73
C SER A 98 -4.44 12.76 -0.51
N GLY A 99 -5.56 12.04 -0.31
CA GLY A 99 -6.86 12.65 0.00
C GLY A 99 -6.96 13.16 1.43
N ALA A 100 -6.29 12.52 2.38
CA ALA A 100 -6.33 12.91 3.79
C ALA A 100 -5.52 14.18 4.08
N ASN A 101 -4.44 14.42 3.35
CA ASN A 101 -3.60 15.60 3.53
C ASN A 101 -4.21 16.91 2.99
N ASN A 102 -5.22 16.83 2.13
CA ASN A 102 -5.90 18.01 1.62
C ASN A 102 -6.98 18.58 2.56
N HIS A 103 -7.32 17.88 3.66
CA HIS A 103 -8.31 18.37 4.62
C HIS A 103 -7.71 18.94 5.92
N SER A 104 -6.40 18.85 6.14
CA SER A 104 -5.77 19.30 7.39
C SER A 104 -5.03 20.65 7.32
N THR A 105 -5.08 21.38 6.20
CA THR A 105 -4.36 22.66 6.06
C THR A 105 -5.24 23.91 6.11
N HIS A 106 -6.54 23.79 6.48
CA HIS A 106 -7.37 24.98 6.69
C HIS A 106 -8.04 24.95 8.07
N GLY A 107 -7.32 25.38 9.08
CA GLY A 107 -7.92 25.64 10.37
C GLY A 107 -6.93 25.66 11.53
N ALA A 108 -6.23 26.72 11.71
CA ALA A 108 -5.90 27.33 13.01
C ALA A 108 -4.77 28.35 12.87
N ASN A 109 -5.12 29.56 12.51
CA ASN A 109 -4.31 30.70 12.89
C ASN A 109 -5.24 31.84 13.32
N THR A 110 -5.70 31.79 14.55
CA THR A 110 -6.19 32.93 15.29
C THR A 110 -5.35 33.06 16.55
N GLN A 111 -4.23 33.73 16.41
CA GLN A 111 -3.53 34.30 17.55
C GLN A 111 -4.34 35.47 18.07
N SER A 112 -4.96 35.30 19.21
CA SER A 112 -5.45 36.36 20.05
C SER A 112 -4.26 37.00 20.79
N SER A 113 -3.80 38.10 20.34
CA SER A 113 -2.94 39.01 21.09
C SER A 113 -3.81 39.78 22.09
N SER A 114 -3.79 39.43 23.34
CA SER A 114 -4.23 40.33 24.41
C SER A 114 -3.03 40.96 25.08
N ASN A 115 -2.79 42.15 24.61
CA ASN A 115 -1.99 43.16 25.28
C ASN A 115 -2.72 43.59 26.56
N LYS A 116 -2.10 43.44 27.74
CA LYS A 116 -2.49 44.15 28.95
C LYS A 116 -1.33 44.97 29.45
N GLY A 117 -1.63 46.24 29.38
CA GLY A 117 -0.79 47.32 29.67
C GLY A 117 -0.42 47.46 31.16
N LEU A 118 0.59 48.22 31.30
CA LEU A 118 1.16 48.83 32.47
C LEU A 118 0.16 49.69 33.25
N GLY A 119 0.26 49.61 34.52
CA GLY A 119 -0.12 50.59 35.53
C GLY A 119 0.54 50.17 36.82
N GLY A 120 1.44 50.81 37.42
CA GLY A 120 1.67 52.18 37.79
C GLY A 120 1.31 52.36 39.24
N GLU A 121 2.34 52.76 40.00
CA GLU A 121 2.25 53.48 41.31
C GLU A 121 1.85 52.71 42.60
N LYS A 122 2.64 52.61 43.52
CA LYS A 122 3.28 53.35 44.60
C LYS A 122 4.02 52.42 45.53
#